data_3d3d01fa6013c109b2b6aaeaa2d88311
#
_entry.id   3d3d01fa6013c109b2b6aaeaa2d88311
#
_cell.length_a   1.000
_cell.length_b   1.000
_cell.length_c   1.000
_cell.angle_alpha   90.00
_cell.angle_beta   90.00
_cell.angle_gamma   90.00
#
_symmetry.space_group_name_H-M   'P 1'
#
loop_
_entity.id
_entity.type
_entity.pdbx_description
1 polymer ?
#
loop_
_entity_poly.entity_id
_entity_poly.type
_entity_poly.pdbx_seq_one_letter_code
_entity_poly.pdbx_strand_id
1 'polypeptide(L)'
;MKIEAIVRTSSMHEVQDALAGIGIPTFSVYQVQISGIHKEHQGWRNKTSDLIPKSKIELLCADEDEDKISNVIQEAAKTGEKGDGIVFSYNIQKLVKIKDSQTGASAL
;
A
#
# COMPACT_ATOMS: atom_id res chain seq x y z
N MET A 1 7.98 -11.33 4.22
CA MET A 1 7.92 -9.86 4.08
C MET A 1 6.51 -9.42 3.83
N LYS A 2 6.07 -8.39 4.51
CA LYS A 2 4.77 -7.77 4.24
C LYS A 2 5.00 -6.38 3.67
N ILE A 3 4.28 -6.08 2.59
CA ILE A 3 4.29 -4.75 1.98
C ILE A 3 2.93 -4.13 2.20
N GLU A 4 2.95 -2.87 2.64
CA GLU A 4 1.76 -2.06 2.75
C GLU A 4 1.96 -0.78 1.97
N ALA A 5 0.89 -0.28 1.38
CA ALA A 5 0.94 0.99 0.68
C ALA A 5 -0.36 1.74 0.93
N ILE A 6 -0.25 3.05 1.09
CA ILE A 6 -1.41 3.93 1.17
C ILE A 6 -1.30 4.84 -0.04
N VAL A 7 -2.28 4.76 -0.93
CA VAL A 7 -2.28 5.46 -2.21
C VAL A 7 -3.60 6.19 -2.41
N ARG A 8 -3.62 7.10 -3.37
CA ARG A 8 -4.88 7.72 -3.79
C ARG A 8 -5.84 6.63 -4.25
N THR A 9 -7.08 6.73 -3.86
CA THR A 9 -8.10 5.79 -4.35
C THR A 9 -8.18 5.81 -5.87
N SER A 10 -7.97 6.97 -6.49
CA SER A 10 -7.95 7.11 -7.94
C SER A 10 -6.79 6.39 -8.62
N SER A 11 -5.74 6.04 -7.87
CA SER A 11 -4.58 5.31 -8.42
C SER A 11 -4.69 3.80 -8.29
N MET A 12 -5.73 3.31 -7.63
CA MET A 12 -5.84 1.88 -7.33
C MET A 12 -5.89 1.01 -8.58
N HIS A 13 -6.56 1.48 -9.61
CA HIS A 13 -6.70 0.69 -10.83
C HIS A 13 -5.34 0.46 -11.50
N GLU A 14 -4.53 1.50 -11.59
CA GLU A 14 -3.19 1.42 -12.14
C GLU A 14 -2.28 0.53 -11.31
N VAL A 15 -2.40 0.62 -9.99
CA VAL A 15 -1.60 -0.22 -9.08
C VAL A 15 -2.01 -1.69 -9.24
N GLN A 16 -3.30 -1.96 -9.30
CA GLN A 16 -3.81 -3.32 -9.50
C GLN A 16 -3.30 -3.91 -10.81
N ASP A 17 -3.38 -3.16 -11.90
CA ASP A 17 -2.91 -3.60 -13.20
C ASP A 17 -1.41 -3.86 -13.19
N ALA A 18 -0.65 -2.98 -12.55
CA ALA A 18 0.81 -3.11 -12.49
C ALA A 18 1.22 -4.35 -11.68
N LEU A 19 0.55 -4.62 -10.57
CA LEU A 19 0.83 -5.80 -9.76
C LEU A 19 0.47 -7.08 -10.52
N ALA A 20 -0.66 -7.10 -11.21
CA ALA A 20 -1.03 -8.24 -12.05
C ALA A 20 0.01 -8.48 -13.14
N GLY A 21 0.56 -7.40 -13.70
CA GLY A 21 1.57 -7.48 -14.76
C GLY A 21 2.88 -8.13 -14.32
N ILE A 22 3.18 -8.13 -13.04
CA ILE A 22 4.37 -8.80 -12.50
C ILE A 22 4.03 -10.10 -11.77
N GLY A 23 2.81 -10.61 -11.96
CA GLY A 23 2.41 -11.89 -11.40
C GLY A 23 1.96 -11.84 -9.96
N ILE A 24 1.52 -10.69 -9.46
CA ILE A 24 1.00 -10.52 -8.11
C ILE A 24 -0.47 -10.11 -8.18
N PRO A 25 -1.38 -11.05 -8.48
CA PRO A 25 -2.79 -10.70 -8.61
C PRO A 25 -3.55 -10.68 -7.29
N THR A 26 -2.94 -11.18 -6.21
CA THR A 26 -3.64 -11.36 -4.94
C THR A 26 -3.07 -10.41 -3.90
N PHE A 27 -3.91 -9.50 -3.42
CA PHE A 27 -3.59 -8.58 -2.34
C PHE A 27 -4.90 -8.11 -1.72
N SER A 28 -4.80 -7.59 -0.51
CA SER A 28 -5.96 -7.01 0.18
C SER A 28 -6.01 -5.52 -0.06
N VAL A 29 -7.20 -4.99 -0.29
CA VAL A 29 -7.42 -3.54 -0.43
C VAL A 29 -8.56 -3.15 0.49
N TYR A 30 -8.38 -2.06 1.19
CA TYR A 30 -9.48 -1.49 1.97
C TYR A 30 -9.36 0.02 2.02
N GLN A 31 -10.48 0.65 2.27
CA GLN A 31 -10.54 2.10 2.34
C GLN A 31 -10.14 2.57 3.72
N VAL A 32 -9.31 3.61 3.76
CA VAL A 32 -8.89 4.23 5.01
C VAL A 32 -9.11 5.73 4.90
N GLN A 33 -9.14 6.38 6.04
CA GLN A 33 -9.18 7.83 6.09
C GLN A 33 -7.93 8.31 6.82
N ILE A 34 -7.21 9.20 6.18
CA ILE A 34 -5.97 9.74 6.71
C ILE A 34 -6.25 11.13 7.25
N SER A 35 -5.91 11.35 8.51
CA SER A 35 -5.99 12.66 9.11
C SER A 35 -4.85 13.51 8.60
N GLY A 36 -5.15 14.70 8.11
CA GLY A 36 -4.14 15.63 7.61
C GLY A 36 -4.46 17.05 8.00
N ILE A 37 -3.44 17.88 8.06
CA ILE A 37 -3.59 19.30 8.30
C ILE A 37 -3.33 20.02 6.99
N HIS A 38 -4.33 20.79 6.52
CA HIS A 38 -4.19 21.58 5.31
C HIS A 38 -3.64 22.95 5.66
N LYS A 39 -2.43 23.24 5.19
CA LYS A 39 -1.77 24.51 5.44
C LYS A 39 -2.40 25.69 4.69
N GLU A 40 -3.21 25.39 3.70
CA GLU A 40 -3.91 26.39 2.92
C GLU A 40 -5.04 27.05 3.69
N HIS A 41 -5.50 26.44 4.77
CA HIS A 41 -6.57 26.99 5.57
C HIS A 41 -6.06 28.17 6.38
N GLN A 42 -6.71 29.29 6.19
CA GLN A 42 -6.39 30.54 6.87
C GLN A 42 -6.66 30.40 8.35
N GLY A 43 -5.68 30.77 9.16
CA GLY A 43 -5.84 30.79 10.60
C GLY A 43 -5.72 29.41 11.22
N TRP A 44 -4.65 29.20 11.92
CA TRP A 44 -4.38 27.93 12.55
C TRP A 44 -5.45 27.53 13.59
N ARG A 45 -6.24 28.48 14.07
CA ARG A 45 -7.35 28.19 14.98
C ARG A 45 -8.45 27.34 14.34
N ASN A 46 -8.53 27.45 13.03
CA ASN A 46 -9.54 26.71 12.27
C ASN A 46 -8.94 25.48 11.61
N LYS A 47 -7.77 25.05 12.07
CA LYS A 47 -7.19 23.80 11.60
C LYS A 47 -8.05 22.64 12.07
N THR A 48 -8.93 22.24 11.23
CA THR A 48 -9.57 20.96 11.38
C THR A 48 -8.74 19.94 10.63
N SER A 49 -8.45 18.83 11.28
CA SER A 49 -7.91 17.68 10.58
C SER A 49 -8.98 17.19 9.64
N ASP A 50 -8.77 17.33 8.35
CA ASP A 50 -9.65 16.71 7.38
C ASP A 50 -9.31 15.24 7.30
N LEU A 51 -10.34 14.42 7.24
CA LEU A 51 -10.17 12.99 6.99
C LEU A 51 -10.20 12.79 5.49
N ILE A 52 -9.05 12.39 4.95
CA ILE A 52 -8.86 12.25 3.51
C ILE A 52 -8.99 10.79 3.13
N PRO A 53 -9.94 10.43 2.26
CA PRO A 53 -10.07 9.04 1.82
C PRO A 53 -8.86 8.59 1.02
N LYS A 54 -8.35 7.43 1.35
CA LYS A 54 -7.25 6.77 0.65
C LYS A 54 -7.55 5.28 0.55
N SER A 55 -6.78 4.59 -0.27
CA SER A 55 -6.83 3.13 -0.33
C SER A 55 -5.57 2.55 0.25
N LYS A 56 -5.71 1.53 1.05
CA LYS A 56 -4.58 0.81 1.63
C LYS A 56 -4.48 -0.58 1.03
N ILE A 57 -3.27 -0.93 0.62
CA ILE A 57 -2.95 -2.22 0.03
C ILE A 57 -2.08 -2.99 0.99
N GLU A 58 -2.35 -4.28 1.15
CA GLU A 58 -1.51 -5.17 1.92
C GLU A 58 -1.26 -6.43 1.10
N LEU A 59 -0.01 -6.88 1.07
CA LEU A 59 0.33 -8.13 0.42
C LEU A 59 1.53 -8.77 1.11
N LEU A 60 1.67 -10.06 0.88
CA LEU A 60 2.79 -10.85 1.38
C LEU A 60 3.64 -11.28 0.19
N CYS A 61 4.95 -11.27 0.37
CA CYS A 61 5.87 -11.68 -0.68
C CYS A 61 7.12 -12.32 -0.08
N ALA A 62 7.89 -12.95 -0.94
CA ALA A 62 9.24 -13.40 -0.58
C ALA A 62 10.13 -12.18 -0.39
N ASP A 63 11.14 -12.29 0.47
CA ASP A 63 12.04 -11.18 0.79
C ASP A 63 12.73 -10.64 -0.47
N GLU A 64 13.13 -11.51 -1.37
CA GLU A 64 13.83 -11.13 -2.61
C GLU A 64 12.95 -10.36 -3.59
N ASP A 65 11.63 -10.40 -3.43
CA ASP A 65 10.69 -9.70 -4.32
C ASP A 65 10.30 -8.32 -3.81
N GLU A 66 10.72 -7.95 -2.61
CA GLU A 66 10.28 -6.73 -1.94
C GLU A 66 10.58 -5.47 -2.76
N ASP A 67 11.82 -5.32 -3.20
CA ASP A 67 12.21 -4.12 -3.97
C ASP A 67 11.43 -3.99 -5.26
N LYS A 68 11.26 -5.10 -5.97
CA LYS A 68 10.53 -5.11 -7.24
C LYS A 68 9.08 -4.69 -7.04
N ILE A 69 8.42 -5.26 -6.03
CA ILE A 69 7.01 -4.98 -5.78
C ILE A 69 6.83 -3.54 -5.31
N SER A 70 7.68 -3.08 -4.39
CA SER A 70 7.62 -1.71 -3.89
C SER A 70 7.82 -0.70 -5.02
N ASN A 71 8.77 -0.96 -5.92
CA ASN A 71 9.01 -0.09 -7.06
C ASN A 71 7.84 -0.05 -8.03
N VAL A 72 7.21 -1.19 -8.28
CA VAL A 72 6.04 -1.26 -9.16
C VAL A 72 4.88 -0.45 -8.60
N ILE A 73 4.62 -0.58 -7.30
CA ILE A 73 3.56 0.21 -6.64
C ILE A 73 3.89 1.70 -6.72
N GLN A 74 5.12 2.07 -6.41
CA GLN A 74 5.56 3.45 -6.44
C GLN A 74 5.35 4.07 -7.82
N GLU A 75 5.82 3.40 -8.86
CA GLU A 75 5.71 3.92 -10.22
C GLU A 75 4.25 4.02 -10.68
N ALA A 76 3.41 3.05 -10.32
CA ALA A 76 2.01 3.07 -10.72
C ALA A 76 1.21 4.17 -10.01
N ALA A 77 1.56 4.48 -8.77
CA ALA A 77 0.84 5.46 -7.96
C ALA A 77 1.39 6.88 -8.06
N LYS A 78 2.57 7.04 -8.64
CA LYS A 78 3.29 8.32 -8.66
C LYS A 78 2.65 9.31 -9.62
N THR A 79 2.34 10.50 -9.14
CA THR A 79 1.97 11.64 -9.97
C THR A 79 3.00 12.75 -9.89
N GLY A 80 3.85 12.74 -8.86
CA GLY A 80 4.77 13.82 -8.54
C GLY A 80 4.14 14.91 -7.70
N GLU A 81 2.86 14.77 -7.41
CA GLU A 81 2.12 15.72 -6.61
C GLU A 81 2.05 15.29 -5.15
N LYS A 82 1.84 16.26 -4.28
CA LYS A 82 1.59 16.00 -2.87
C LYS A 82 0.35 15.11 -2.71
N GLY A 83 0.46 14.10 -1.88
CA GLY A 83 -0.66 13.19 -1.63
C GLY A 83 -0.58 11.87 -2.37
N ASP A 84 0.51 11.59 -3.06
CA ASP A 84 0.72 10.32 -3.75
C ASP A 84 0.71 9.12 -2.80
N GLY A 85 1.17 9.33 -1.56
CA GLY A 85 1.13 8.29 -0.56
C GLY A 85 2.48 7.71 -0.22
N ILE A 86 2.47 6.56 0.42
CA ILE A 86 3.68 5.89 0.88
C ILE A 86 3.60 4.39 0.62
N VAL A 87 4.77 3.78 0.48
CA VAL A 87 4.93 2.32 0.45
C VAL A 87 5.93 1.98 1.53
N PHE A 88 5.65 0.96 2.31
CA PHE A 88 6.56 0.51 3.34
C PHE A 88 6.48 -1.00 3.49
N SER A 89 7.53 -1.58 4.04
CA SER A 89 7.61 -3.02 4.21
C SER A 89 8.22 -3.35 5.57
N TYR A 90 7.93 -4.54 6.03
CA TYR A 90 8.48 -5.05 7.27
C TYR A 90 8.48 -6.57 7.27
N ASN A 91 9.37 -7.13 8.08
CA ASN A 91 9.45 -8.58 8.22
C ASN A 91 8.28 -9.08 9.04
N ILE A 92 7.72 -10.21 8.62
CA ILE A 92 6.75 -10.93 9.43
C ILE A 92 7.46 -12.09 10.14
N GLN A 93 7.02 -12.37 11.32
CA GLN A 93 7.65 -13.41 12.13
C GLN A 93 7.28 -14.81 11.65
N LYS A 94 6.03 -15.00 11.23
CA LYS A 94 5.53 -16.31 10.87
C LYS A 94 4.45 -16.19 9.81
N LEU A 95 4.50 -17.10 8.83
CA LEU A 95 3.49 -17.24 7.79
C LEU A 95 3.15 -18.71 7.70
N VAL A 96 1.87 -19.03 7.81
CA VAL A 96 1.38 -20.40 7.74
C VAL A 96 0.22 -20.45 6.78
N LYS A 97 0.29 -21.38 5.82
CA LYS A 97 -0.83 -21.63 4.92
C LYS A 97 -1.85 -22.49 5.64
N ILE A 98 -3.06 -22.00 5.74
CA ILE A 98 -4.10 -22.68 6.54
C ILE A 98 -4.41 -24.08 5.99
N LYS A 99 -4.40 -24.22 4.67
CA LYS A 99 -4.81 -25.46 4.00
C LYS A 99 -3.95 -26.65 4.42
N ASP A 100 -2.64 -26.49 4.50
CA ASP A 100 -1.72 -27.62 4.64
C ASP A 100 -0.56 -27.36 5.60
N SER A 101 -0.63 -26.30 6.36
CA SER A 101 0.38 -25.91 7.38
C SER A 101 1.77 -25.63 6.81
N GLN A 102 1.90 -25.39 5.51
CA GLN A 102 3.17 -24.92 4.95
C GLN A 102 3.56 -23.58 5.58
N THR A 103 4.85 -23.38 5.79
CA THR A 103 5.37 -22.19 6.44
C THR A 103 6.39 -21.49 5.56
N GLY A 104 6.59 -20.20 5.83
CA GLY A 104 7.58 -19.39 5.12
C GLY A 104 7.23 -19.15 3.68
N ALA A 105 8.23 -19.00 2.83
CA ALA A 105 8.04 -18.67 1.41
C ALA A 105 7.22 -19.69 0.66
N SER A 106 7.28 -20.96 1.07
CA SER A 106 6.49 -22.02 0.42
C SER A 106 4.99 -21.89 0.68
N ALA A 107 4.59 -21.09 1.63
CA ALA A 107 3.18 -20.83 1.94
C ALA A 107 2.57 -19.72 1.05
N LEU A 108 3.38 -19.03 0.31
CA LEU A 108 2.92 -17.92 -0.54
C LEU A 108 2.21 -18.40 -1.80
#